data_7b19bade11f95ec76e8d509267f08daf
#
_entry.id   7b19bade11f95ec76e8d509267f08daf
#
_cell.length_a   1.000
_cell.length_b   1.000
_cell.length_c   1.000
_cell.angle_alpha   90.00
_cell.angle_beta   90.00
_cell.angle_gamma   90.00
#
_symmetry.space_group_name_H-M   'P 1'
#
loop_
_entity.id
_entity.type
_entity.pdbx_description
1 polymer ?
#
loop_
_entity_poly.entity_id
_entity_poly.type
_entity_poly.pdbx_seq_one_letter_code
_entity_poly.pdbx_strand_id
1 'polypeptide(L)'
;MTTQGRRVIALAPMPPEKSAYALARYSRSPDSIEESIKWVHGHSSEKFWEQFYFDYGHASIADLGHVIICFEQISELAAIRLEDEPLWDGQAKSSRYQNFASTSWFVPDTIRGQETEATYLGILRGLATVYRALHEPLSQHLTEREPRPEDMTPAAYQRAIAARAFDVTRYLLPLAAQTNVGQVVSIRTLEKQITRLLSSQLPELRLLGEELQEACRKAPVNLWGELSGQAAGLGEPMAPTLARYAKPNLYQAEVYSDLARYAKEALKGTGLDQPAAWGAAEAVDLIESHHPLDEVVATLLYRASQAPYRKILAVVQDWTEKQKQETIEVAFHKRGPHDELIKEFRSGYAFVFDVMMDIGGWRDMHRHRRCQQIQQNFTTVHGFETPPILVDAGLDHEYREAMGHVKSDIEQLRKSSQEAALYAIPFGFSVRCLFKMDYAEAEYIAKLRSGVKGHWSYRTIAWLMKQKLTERYPILGARMQATPPDVQDALTR
;
A
#
# COMPACT_ATOMS: atom_id res chain seq x y z
N MET A 1 -10.85 -40.13 -30.17
CA MET A 1 -11.60 -40.21 -28.90
C MET A 1 -12.58 -39.08 -28.89
N THR A 2 -13.86 -39.32 -29.16
CA THR A 2 -14.93 -38.33 -29.09
C THR A 2 -15.16 -37.94 -27.66
N THR A 3 -14.93 -36.68 -27.31
CA THR A 3 -15.20 -36.11 -25.97
C THR A 3 -16.73 -35.97 -25.81
N GLN A 4 -17.43 -37.08 -25.64
CA GLN A 4 -18.86 -37.07 -25.35
C GLN A 4 -19.12 -36.25 -24.07
N GLY A 5 -19.76 -35.10 -24.21
CA GLY A 5 -20.34 -34.33 -23.13
C GLY A 5 -19.45 -33.23 -22.50
N ARG A 6 -18.15 -33.11 -22.85
CA ARG A 6 -17.32 -32.02 -22.30
C ARG A 6 -17.62 -30.70 -22.99
N ARG A 7 -17.90 -29.67 -22.20
CA ARG A 7 -18.10 -28.29 -22.66
C ARG A 7 -17.18 -27.35 -21.90
N VAL A 8 -16.59 -26.39 -22.60
CA VAL A 8 -15.86 -25.26 -22.00
C VAL A 8 -16.58 -24.00 -22.49
N ILE A 9 -17.08 -23.20 -21.56
CA ILE A 9 -17.93 -22.04 -21.85
C ILE A 9 -17.31 -20.82 -21.22
N ALA A 10 -17.03 -19.78 -22.03
CA ALA A 10 -16.73 -18.45 -21.56
C ALA A 10 -18.04 -17.65 -21.48
N LEU A 11 -18.31 -17.08 -20.32
CA LEU A 11 -19.51 -16.28 -20.08
C LEU A 11 -19.20 -14.80 -20.23
N ALA A 12 -20.15 -14.08 -20.83
CA ALA A 12 -20.13 -12.62 -20.83
C ALA A 12 -20.26 -12.07 -19.38
N PRO A 13 -19.76 -10.86 -19.09
CA PRO A 13 -19.93 -10.23 -17.79
C PRO A 13 -21.39 -10.15 -17.37
N MET A 14 -21.65 -10.45 -16.12
CA MET A 14 -22.95 -10.33 -15.44
C MET A 14 -22.79 -9.46 -14.19
N PRO A 15 -23.88 -8.94 -13.59
CA PRO A 15 -23.81 -8.28 -12.30
C PRO A 15 -23.04 -9.16 -11.28
N PRO A 16 -22.02 -8.64 -10.58
CA PRO A 16 -21.10 -9.45 -9.77
C PRO A 16 -21.78 -10.33 -8.72
N GLU A 17 -22.79 -9.81 -8.00
CA GLU A 17 -23.56 -10.62 -7.04
C GLU A 17 -24.36 -11.74 -7.71
N LYS A 18 -24.91 -11.50 -8.92
CA LYS A 18 -25.62 -12.51 -9.72
C LYS A 18 -24.66 -13.56 -10.27
N SER A 19 -23.47 -13.14 -10.73
CA SER A 19 -22.42 -14.04 -11.19
C SER A 19 -22.00 -15.00 -10.08
N ALA A 20 -21.68 -14.46 -8.89
CA ALA A 20 -21.29 -15.26 -7.75
C ALA A 20 -22.41 -16.24 -7.31
N TYR A 21 -23.65 -15.79 -7.32
CA TYR A 21 -24.81 -16.63 -6.99
C TYR A 21 -25.01 -17.77 -8.02
N ALA A 22 -24.90 -17.46 -9.30
CA ALA A 22 -25.04 -18.49 -10.36
C ALA A 22 -23.97 -19.58 -10.24
N LEU A 23 -22.70 -19.19 -10.01
CA LEU A 23 -21.59 -20.13 -9.83
C LEU A 23 -21.71 -20.92 -8.53
N ALA A 24 -22.16 -20.28 -7.44
CA ALA A 24 -22.42 -20.98 -6.18
C ALA A 24 -23.54 -22.01 -6.31
N ARG A 25 -24.64 -21.69 -7.02
CA ARG A 25 -25.70 -22.64 -7.35
C ARG A 25 -25.18 -23.76 -8.22
N TYR A 26 -24.48 -23.44 -9.31
CA TYR A 26 -23.90 -24.40 -10.24
C TYR A 26 -22.99 -25.43 -9.53
N SER A 27 -22.23 -25.00 -8.53
CA SER A 27 -21.39 -25.92 -7.75
C SER A 27 -22.15 -26.88 -6.82
N ARG A 28 -23.46 -26.66 -6.61
CA ARG A 28 -24.30 -27.42 -5.66
C ARG A 28 -25.53 -28.04 -6.31
N SER A 29 -25.69 -27.91 -7.63
CA SER A 29 -26.79 -28.47 -8.40
C SER A 29 -26.23 -29.36 -9.52
N PRO A 30 -26.95 -30.41 -9.90
CA PRO A 30 -26.63 -31.19 -11.12
C PRO A 30 -26.94 -30.41 -12.41
N ASP A 31 -27.60 -29.26 -12.30
CA ASP A 31 -28.02 -28.43 -13.43
C ASP A 31 -26.83 -27.86 -14.20
N SER A 32 -27.02 -27.52 -15.47
CA SER A 32 -26.04 -26.81 -16.29
C SER A 32 -25.82 -25.37 -15.77
N ILE A 33 -24.74 -24.73 -16.20
CA ILE A 33 -24.52 -23.29 -15.91
C ILE A 33 -25.61 -22.41 -16.53
N GLU A 34 -26.13 -22.80 -17.72
CA GLU A 34 -27.22 -22.06 -18.39
C GLU A 34 -28.52 -22.08 -17.57
N GLU A 35 -28.85 -23.24 -16.99
CA GLU A 35 -30.03 -23.36 -16.12
C GLU A 35 -29.83 -22.58 -14.79
N SER A 36 -28.63 -22.63 -14.23
CA SER A 36 -28.30 -21.84 -13.05
C SER A 36 -28.42 -20.34 -13.29
N ILE A 37 -27.94 -19.83 -14.44
CA ILE A 37 -28.08 -18.41 -14.84
C ILE A 37 -29.52 -18.03 -15.03
N LYS A 38 -30.30 -18.85 -15.79
CA LYS A 38 -31.75 -18.60 -16.01
C LYS A 38 -32.51 -18.49 -14.69
N TRP A 39 -32.20 -19.39 -13.76
CA TRP A 39 -32.82 -19.39 -12.45
C TRP A 39 -32.47 -18.11 -11.66
N VAL A 40 -31.21 -17.76 -11.59
CA VAL A 40 -30.73 -16.55 -10.86
C VAL A 40 -31.24 -15.26 -11.49
N HIS A 41 -31.43 -15.21 -12.81
CA HIS A 41 -32.02 -14.07 -13.51
C HIS A 41 -33.41 -13.72 -12.95
N GLY A 42 -34.23 -14.72 -12.69
CA GLY A 42 -35.60 -14.54 -12.17
C GLY A 42 -35.69 -14.36 -10.64
N HIS A 43 -34.58 -14.41 -9.91
CA HIS A 43 -34.58 -14.41 -8.45
C HIS A 43 -33.72 -13.30 -7.86
N SER A 44 -34.17 -12.69 -6.73
CA SER A 44 -33.34 -11.76 -5.98
C SER A 44 -32.13 -12.47 -5.36
N SER A 45 -30.95 -11.87 -5.46
CA SER A 45 -29.74 -12.36 -4.80
C SER A 45 -29.69 -12.06 -3.30
N GLU A 46 -30.48 -11.10 -2.80
CA GLU A 46 -30.42 -10.61 -1.42
C GLU A 46 -30.58 -11.71 -0.37
N LYS A 47 -31.70 -12.52 -0.46
CA LYS A 47 -31.92 -13.63 0.48
C LYS A 47 -30.83 -14.69 0.43
N PHE A 48 -30.23 -14.91 -0.75
CA PHE A 48 -29.11 -15.82 -0.91
C PHE A 48 -27.87 -15.30 -0.16
N TRP A 49 -27.54 -14.00 -0.30
CA TRP A 49 -26.42 -13.40 0.38
C TRP A 49 -26.62 -13.36 1.90
N GLU A 50 -27.81 -13.00 2.37
CA GLU A 50 -28.16 -13.02 3.79
C GLU A 50 -27.94 -14.40 4.39
N GLN A 51 -28.51 -15.44 3.78
CA GLN A 51 -28.45 -16.80 4.30
C GLN A 51 -27.05 -17.42 4.16
N PHE A 52 -26.46 -17.41 2.96
CA PHE A 52 -25.25 -18.21 2.70
C PHE A 52 -23.96 -17.47 3.06
N TYR A 53 -23.91 -16.17 2.91
CA TYR A 53 -22.71 -15.40 3.22
C TYR A 53 -22.68 -14.94 4.67
N PHE A 54 -23.75 -14.28 5.13
CA PHE A 54 -23.79 -13.70 6.47
C PHE A 54 -24.17 -14.71 7.56
N ASP A 55 -25.21 -15.53 7.37
CA ASP A 55 -25.66 -16.47 8.40
C ASP A 55 -24.77 -17.72 8.49
N TYR A 56 -24.47 -18.36 7.34
CA TYR A 56 -23.64 -19.56 7.29
C TYR A 56 -22.12 -19.31 7.15
N GLY A 57 -21.70 -18.08 6.87
CA GLY A 57 -20.30 -17.71 6.78
C GLY A 57 -19.55 -18.27 5.56
N HIS A 58 -20.23 -18.61 4.47
CA HIS A 58 -19.62 -19.12 3.24
C HIS A 58 -18.92 -18.00 2.44
N ALA A 59 -17.89 -17.40 3.02
CA ALA A 59 -17.21 -16.23 2.49
C ALA A 59 -16.61 -16.41 1.09
N SER A 60 -16.19 -17.63 0.71
CA SER A 60 -15.60 -17.92 -0.60
C SER A 60 -16.55 -17.72 -1.78
N ILE A 61 -17.87 -17.65 -1.56
CA ILE A 61 -18.83 -17.35 -2.62
C ILE A 61 -18.63 -15.93 -3.14
N ALA A 62 -18.28 -15.00 -2.27
CA ALA A 62 -18.08 -13.61 -2.65
C ALA A 62 -16.76 -13.35 -3.41
N ASP A 63 -15.87 -14.35 -3.47
CA ASP A 63 -14.67 -14.30 -4.32
C ASP A 63 -15.00 -14.54 -5.81
N LEU A 64 -16.21 -15.03 -6.13
CA LEU A 64 -16.66 -15.35 -7.49
C LEU A 64 -17.19 -14.13 -8.28
N GLY A 65 -17.47 -13.01 -7.61
CA GLY A 65 -17.89 -11.76 -8.23
C GLY A 65 -16.78 -10.71 -8.16
N HIS A 66 -16.50 -10.00 -9.27
CA HIS A 66 -15.49 -8.96 -9.32
C HIS A 66 -16.07 -7.64 -9.78
N VAL A 67 -15.51 -6.54 -9.26
CA VAL A 67 -15.90 -5.18 -9.57
C VAL A 67 -14.70 -4.36 -10.01
N ILE A 68 -14.93 -3.41 -10.93
CA ILE A 68 -13.96 -2.40 -11.33
C ILE A 68 -14.37 -1.09 -10.68
N ILE A 69 -13.48 -0.48 -9.91
CA ILE A 69 -13.70 0.79 -9.23
C ILE A 69 -12.56 1.74 -9.57
N CYS A 70 -12.90 2.98 -9.88
CA CYS A 70 -11.95 4.06 -10.09
C CYS A 70 -12.16 5.15 -9.02
N PHE A 71 -11.06 5.58 -8.41
CA PHE A 71 -11.00 6.68 -7.47
C PHE A 71 -10.21 7.81 -8.11
N GLU A 72 -10.77 8.99 -8.15
CA GLU A 72 -10.14 10.17 -8.75
C GLU A 72 -10.01 11.30 -7.73
N GLN A 73 -8.94 12.09 -7.88
CA GLN A 73 -8.68 13.26 -7.03
C GLN A 73 -8.58 12.93 -5.52
N ILE A 74 -8.13 11.74 -5.20
CA ILE A 74 -7.85 11.32 -3.82
C ILE A 74 -6.41 11.66 -3.45
N SER A 75 -6.10 11.76 -2.15
CA SER A 75 -4.72 11.95 -1.71
C SER A 75 -3.84 10.72 -1.99
N GLU A 76 -2.53 10.92 -2.11
CA GLU A 76 -1.56 9.80 -2.15
C GLU A 76 -1.63 8.94 -0.90
N LEU A 77 -1.94 9.54 0.26
CA LEU A 77 -2.19 8.78 1.49
C LEU A 77 -3.39 7.84 1.34
N ALA A 78 -4.49 8.34 0.79
CA ALA A 78 -5.68 7.53 0.53
C ALA A 78 -5.39 6.42 -0.50
N ALA A 79 -4.65 6.72 -1.56
CA ALA A 79 -4.23 5.72 -2.55
C ALA A 79 -3.44 4.58 -1.90
N ILE A 80 -2.45 4.88 -1.06
CA ILE A 80 -1.69 3.89 -0.30
C ILE A 80 -2.62 3.03 0.56
N ARG A 81 -3.60 3.64 1.22
CA ARG A 81 -4.55 2.92 2.07
C ARG A 81 -5.56 2.07 1.29
N LEU A 82 -5.92 2.46 0.08
CA LEU A 82 -6.73 1.63 -0.82
C LEU A 82 -5.98 0.37 -1.25
N GLU A 83 -4.68 0.48 -1.50
CA GLU A 83 -3.81 -0.61 -1.92
C GLU A 83 -3.49 -1.63 -0.81
N ASP A 84 -3.82 -1.34 0.45
CA ASP A 84 -3.49 -2.18 1.63
C ASP A 84 -4.46 -3.38 1.82
N GLU A 85 -4.87 -4.00 0.72
CA GLU A 85 -5.67 -5.23 0.71
C GLU A 85 -4.84 -6.43 0.19
N PRO A 86 -4.87 -7.59 0.86
CA PRO A 86 -4.10 -8.76 0.43
C PRO A 86 -4.47 -9.28 -0.96
N LEU A 87 -5.76 -9.17 -1.33
CA LEU A 87 -6.32 -9.64 -2.61
C LEU A 87 -6.80 -8.43 -3.44
N TRP A 88 -5.89 -7.56 -3.77
CA TRP A 88 -6.14 -6.34 -4.50
C TRP A 88 -5.35 -6.31 -5.82
N ASP A 89 -6.01 -6.01 -6.91
CA ASP A 89 -5.42 -5.78 -8.22
C ASP A 89 -5.76 -4.37 -8.70
N GLY A 90 -4.74 -3.56 -8.94
CA GLY A 90 -4.98 -2.19 -9.36
C GLY A 90 -3.72 -1.43 -9.73
N GLN A 91 -3.91 -0.18 -10.14
CA GLN A 91 -2.86 0.75 -10.52
C GLN A 91 -3.19 2.15 -10.02
N ALA A 92 -2.21 2.80 -9.38
CA ALA A 92 -2.26 4.21 -9.07
C ALA A 92 -1.55 5.03 -10.16
N LYS A 93 -1.90 6.31 -10.29
CA LYS A 93 -1.19 7.27 -11.14
C LYS A 93 0.29 7.28 -10.74
N SER A 94 1.16 7.07 -11.72
CA SER A 94 2.59 6.92 -11.46
C SER A 94 3.26 8.28 -11.26
N SER A 95 3.81 8.53 -10.08
CA SER A 95 4.67 9.68 -9.78
C SER A 95 6.05 9.60 -10.47
N ARG A 96 6.38 8.47 -11.10
CA ARG A 96 7.62 8.25 -11.87
C ARG A 96 7.51 8.64 -13.34
N TYR A 97 6.28 8.70 -13.88
CA TYR A 97 6.03 8.94 -15.30
C TYR A 97 5.15 10.15 -15.56
N GLN A 98 4.63 10.76 -14.52
CA GLN A 98 3.72 11.91 -14.64
C GLN A 98 4.29 13.13 -13.93
N ASN A 99 4.06 14.29 -14.54
CA ASN A 99 4.41 15.57 -13.93
C ASN A 99 3.35 15.97 -12.90
N PHE A 100 3.77 16.16 -11.66
CA PHE A 100 2.92 16.61 -10.55
C PHE A 100 3.06 18.10 -10.24
N ALA A 101 3.79 18.87 -11.06
CA ALA A 101 4.04 20.30 -10.82
C ALA A 101 2.77 21.16 -10.69
N SER A 102 1.68 20.73 -11.33
CA SER A 102 0.36 21.39 -11.30
C SER A 102 -0.71 20.59 -10.57
N THR A 103 -0.33 19.53 -9.81
CA THR A 103 -1.32 18.75 -9.08
C THR A 103 -1.97 19.57 -7.97
N SER A 104 -3.24 19.29 -7.69
CA SER A 104 -3.94 19.84 -6.53
C SER A 104 -3.55 19.08 -5.25
N TRP A 105 -3.88 19.67 -4.11
CA TRP A 105 -3.58 19.13 -2.80
C TRP A 105 -4.88 18.79 -2.07
N PHE A 106 -4.89 17.67 -1.39
CA PHE A 106 -5.92 17.37 -0.42
C PHE A 106 -5.76 18.31 0.78
N VAL A 107 -6.85 18.95 1.20
CA VAL A 107 -6.90 19.78 2.41
C VAL A 107 -7.90 19.14 3.37
N PRO A 108 -7.44 18.70 4.57
CA PRO A 108 -8.35 18.17 5.57
C PRO A 108 -9.44 19.17 5.97
N ASP A 109 -10.69 18.74 6.04
CA ASP A 109 -11.80 19.61 6.45
C ASP A 109 -11.65 20.11 7.88
N THR A 110 -10.93 19.39 8.71
CA THR A 110 -10.64 19.74 10.11
C THR A 110 -9.82 21.02 10.27
N ILE A 111 -9.12 21.46 9.23
CA ILE A 111 -8.32 22.71 9.26
C ILE A 111 -8.87 23.80 8.31
N ARG A 112 -9.86 23.46 7.49
CA ARG A 112 -10.40 24.36 6.46
C ARG A 112 -10.99 25.65 7.08
N GLY A 113 -10.55 26.79 6.58
CA GLY A 113 -10.95 28.11 7.09
C GLY A 113 -10.29 28.50 8.42
N GLN A 114 -9.33 27.72 8.92
CA GLN A 114 -8.56 28.05 10.13
C GLN A 114 -7.17 28.61 9.78
N GLU A 115 -6.50 29.23 10.73
CA GLU A 115 -5.12 29.71 10.59
C GLU A 115 -4.14 28.58 10.22
N THR A 116 -4.41 27.39 10.74
CA THR A 116 -3.67 26.15 10.44
C THR A 116 -3.68 25.79 8.94
N GLU A 117 -4.75 26.10 8.21
CA GLU A 117 -4.83 25.87 6.76
C GLU A 117 -3.77 26.69 6.00
N ALA A 118 -3.58 27.95 6.38
CA ALA A 118 -2.59 28.82 5.73
C ALA A 118 -1.16 28.27 5.91
N THR A 119 -0.82 27.82 7.11
CA THR A 119 0.47 27.18 7.42
C THR A 119 0.63 25.89 6.62
N TYR A 120 -0.37 25.03 6.61
CA TYR A 120 -0.37 23.78 5.86
C TYR A 120 -0.14 24.01 4.35
N LEU A 121 -0.92 24.90 3.74
CA LEU A 121 -0.78 25.24 2.33
C LEU A 121 0.56 25.94 2.03
N GLY A 122 1.14 26.66 2.99
CA GLY A 122 2.47 27.23 2.90
C GLY A 122 3.55 26.15 2.72
N ILE A 123 3.51 25.09 3.53
CA ILE A 123 4.41 23.94 3.42
C ILE A 123 4.28 23.29 2.03
N LEU A 124 3.05 22.99 1.59
CA LEU A 124 2.82 22.33 0.30
C LEU A 124 3.29 23.16 -0.89
N ARG A 125 3.07 24.49 -0.84
CA ARG A 125 3.56 25.42 -1.88
C ARG A 125 5.07 25.49 -1.90
N GLY A 126 5.72 25.48 -0.74
CA GLY A 126 7.19 25.42 -0.62
C GLY A 126 7.74 24.19 -1.32
N LEU A 127 7.22 23.00 -0.98
CA LEU A 127 7.58 21.73 -1.63
C LEU A 127 7.39 21.78 -3.16
N ALA A 128 6.24 22.27 -3.63
CA ALA A 128 5.94 22.38 -5.05
C ALA A 128 6.87 23.37 -5.77
N THR A 129 7.31 24.41 -5.08
CA THR A 129 8.27 25.38 -5.64
C THR A 129 9.62 24.72 -5.86
N VAL A 130 10.15 24.00 -4.87
CA VAL A 130 11.42 23.28 -5.00
C VAL A 130 11.31 22.13 -6.01
N TYR A 131 10.17 21.41 -6.05
CA TYR A 131 9.91 20.39 -7.07
C TYR A 131 10.09 20.95 -8.50
N ARG A 132 9.53 22.12 -8.77
CA ARG A 132 9.66 22.78 -10.09
C ARG A 132 11.08 23.29 -10.34
N ALA A 133 11.71 23.90 -9.33
CA ALA A 133 13.04 24.48 -9.44
C ALA A 133 14.11 23.41 -9.74
N LEU A 134 13.99 22.23 -9.15
CA LEU A 134 14.96 21.15 -9.36
C LEU A 134 14.75 20.38 -10.67
N HIS A 135 13.56 20.38 -11.26
CA HIS A 135 13.23 19.49 -12.39
C HIS A 135 14.05 19.81 -13.65
N GLU A 136 14.10 21.06 -14.07
CA GLU A 136 14.80 21.46 -15.31
C GLU A 136 16.33 21.34 -15.20
N PRO A 137 17.02 21.86 -14.16
CA PRO A 137 18.46 21.67 -13.99
C PRO A 137 18.85 20.18 -13.92
N LEU A 138 18.03 19.38 -13.26
CA LEU A 138 18.26 17.93 -13.19
C LEU A 138 18.10 17.26 -14.57
N SER A 139 17.10 17.65 -15.34
CA SER A 139 16.89 17.13 -16.70
C SER A 139 18.06 17.51 -17.62
N GLN A 140 18.60 18.72 -17.49
CA GLN A 140 19.78 19.15 -18.22
C GLN A 140 21.01 18.35 -17.83
N HIS A 141 21.28 18.20 -16.53
CA HIS A 141 22.39 17.37 -16.02
C HIS A 141 22.33 15.93 -16.53
N LEU A 142 21.14 15.32 -16.51
CA LEU A 142 20.92 13.98 -17.03
C LEU A 142 21.17 13.89 -18.53
N THR A 143 20.79 14.91 -19.30
CA THR A 143 21.02 14.96 -20.75
C THR A 143 22.52 15.07 -21.08
N GLU A 144 23.29 15.85 -20.33
CA GLU A 144 24.74 15.99 -20.48
C GLU A 144 25.48 14.71 -20.10
N ARG A 145 25.05 14.03 -19.05
CA ARG A 145 25.65 12.80 -18.54
C ARG A 145 25.38 11.57 -19.40
N GLU A 146 24.17 11.48 -19.96
CA GLU A 146 23.64 10.32 -20.65
C GLU A 146 23.30 10.68 -22.12
N PRO A 147 24.27 10.78 -23.02
CA PRO A 147 24.02 11.13 -24.42
C PRO A 147 23.05 10.16 -25.09
N ARG A 148 22.22 10.69 -26.00
CA ARG A 148 21.25 9.88 -26.71
C ARG A 148 21.92 8.80 -27.58
N PRO A 149 21.64 7.49 -27.38
CA PRO A 149 22.07 6.42 -28.25
C PRO A 149 21.57 6.61 -29.70
N GLU A 150 22.37 6.19 -30.70
CA GLU A 150 22.00 6.35 -32.11
C GLU A 150 20.72 5.61 -32.49
N ASP A 151 20.46 4.44 -31.86
CA ASP A 151 19.30 3.59 -32.10
C ASP A 151 18.02 4.08 -31.34
N MET A 152 18.15 5.06 -30.45
CA MET A 152 17.03 5.61 -29.70
C MET A 152 16.43 6.86 -30.37
N THR A 153 15.12 6.86 -30.58
CA THR A 153 14.44 8.04 -31.13
C THR A 153 14.49 9.23 -30.15
N PRO A 154 14.55 10.50 -30.65
CA PRO A 154 14.55 11.68 -29.78
C PRO A 154 13.39 11.68 -28.77
N ALA A 155 12.19 11.28 -29.19
CA ALA A 155 11.02 11.25 -28.33
C ALA A 155 11.12 10.18 -27.22
N ALA A 156 11.71 9.02 -27.51
CA ALA A 156 11.96 7.98 -26.51
C ALA A 156 13.00 8.43 -25.49
N TYR A 157 14.07 9.07 -25.97
CA TYR A 157 15.13 9.63 -25.14
C TYR A 157 14.59 10.70 -24.19
N GLN A 158 13.83 11.67 -24.71
CA GLN A 158 13.23 12.71 -23.85
C GLN A 158 12.31 12.13 -22.78
N ARG A 159 11.50 11.11 -23.12
CA ARG A 159 10.69 10.42 -22.11
C ARG A 159 11.52 9.71 -21.04
N ALA A 160 12.65 9.10 -21.42
CA ALA A 160 13.55 8.42 -20.48
C ALA A 160 14.19 9.44 -19.51
N ILE A 161 14.72 10.55 -20.03
CA ILE A 161 15.30 11.65 -19.22
C ILE A 161 14.23 12.23 -18.26
N ALA A 162 13.05 12.59 -18.78
CA ALA A 162 11.96 13.11 -17.95
C ALA A 162 11.55 12.13 -16.84
N ALA A 163 11.44 10.84 -17.16
CA ALA A 163 11.10 9.82 -16.16
C ALA A 163 12.18 9.70 -15.06
N ARG A 164 13.46 9.88 -15.39
CA ARG A 164 14.55 9.93 -14.39
C ARG A 164 14.46 11.17 -13.52
N ALA A 165 14.20 12.32 -14.11
CA ALA A 165 13.99 13.56 -13.34
C ALA A 165 12.80 13.44 -12.38
N PHE A 166 11.67 12.85 -12.82
CA PHE A 166 10.52 12.60 -11.94
C PHE A 166 10.82 11.61 -10.81
N ASP A 167 11.64 10.57 -11.07
CA ASP A 167 12.05 9.63 -10.01
C ASP A 167 12.75 10.31 -8.84
N VAL A 168 13.44 11.41 -9.12
CA VAL A 168 14.17 12.19 -8.10
C VAL A 168 13.25 13.24 -7.47
N THR A 169 12.61 14.08 -8.29
CA THR A 169 11.80 15.20 -7.79
C THR A 169 10.54 14.73 -7.04
N ARG A 170 10.02 13.51 -7.29
CA ARG A 170 8.88 12.93 -6.55
C ARG A 170 9.12 12.84 -5.03
N TYR A 171 10.35 12.89 -4.57
CA TYR A 171 10.67 12.93 -3.14
C TYR A 171 10.10 14.15 -2.42
N LEU A 172 9.80 15.21 -3.17
CA LEU A 172 9.17 16.42 -2.67
C LEU A 172 7.63 16.37 -2.72
N LEU A 173 7.04 15.31 -3.29
CA LEU A 173 5.58 15.16 -3.30
C LEU A 173 5.07 14.77 -1.92
N PRO A 174 4.18 15.57 -1.31
CA PRO A 174 3.57 15.24 -0.03
C PRO A 174 2.51 14.14 -0.17
N LEU A 175 2.19 13.48 0.90
CA LEU A 175 1.06 12.53 0.97
C LEU A 175 -0.29 13.17 0.62
N ALA A 176 -0.37 14.50 0.68
CA ALA A 176 -1.52 15.31 0.25
C ALA A 176 -1.65 15.43 -1.28
N ALA A 177 -0.63 15.08 -2.07
CA ALA A 177 -0.71 15.21 -3.53
C ALA A 177 -1.88 14.39 -4.08
N GLN A 178 -2.72 15.01 -4.92
CA GLN A 178 -3.88 14.31 -5.48
C GLN A 178 -3.47 13.36 -6.60
N THR A 179 -4.06 12.18 -6.56
CA THR A 179 -3.80 11.08 -7.48
C THR A 179 -5.09 10.34 -7.84
N ASN A 180 -4.98 9.33 -8.70
CA ASN A 180 -6.07 8.47 -9.11
C ASN A 180 -5.67 7.01 -8.93
N VAL A 181 -6.65 6.14 -8.59
CA VAL A 181 -6.49 4.69 -8.47
C VAL A 181 -7.58 3.97 -9.21
N GLY A 182 -7.21 3.00 -10.05
CA GLY A 182 -8.14 2.03 -10.62
C GLY A 182 -7.88 0.66 -10.00
N GLN A 183 -8.95 -0.05 -9.61
CA GLN A 183 -8.83 -1.39 -9.02
C GLN A 183 -9.83 -2.37 -9.61
N VAL A 184 -9.46 -3.66 -9.56
CA VAL A 184 -10.33 -4.80 -9.79
C VAL A 184 -10.24 -5.71 -8.57
N VAL A 185 -11.35 -5.90 -7.86
CA VAL A 185 -11.39 -6.70 -6.64
C VAL A 185 -12.61 -7.59 -6.59
N SER A 186 -12.52 -8.70 -5.84
CA SER A 186 -13.72 -9.49 -5.53
C SER A 186 -14.66 -8.70 -4.61
N ILE A 187 -15.97 -8.99 -4.66
CA ILE A 187 -16.93 -8.33 -3.77
C ILE A 187 -16.68 -8.67 -2.29
N ARG A 188 -16.00 -9.77 -1.97
CA ARG A 188 -15.50 -10.04 -0.63
C ARG A 188 -14.40 -9.08 -0.19
N THR A 189 -13.41 -8.85 -1.06
CA THR A 189 -12.36 -7.86 -0.79
C THR A 189 -12.94 -6.46 -0.68
N LEU A 190 -13.91 -6.14 -1.54
CA LEU A 190 -14.63 -4.87 -1.51
C LEU A 190 -15.34 -4.63 -0.17
N GLU A 191 -16.09 -5.60 0.34
CA GLU A 191 -16.78 -5.51 1.62
C GLU A 191 -15.81 -5.23 2.78
N LYS A 192 -14.67 -5.94 2.81
CA LYS A 192 -13.61 -5.70 3.80
C LYS A 192 -12.95 -4.32 3.64
N GLN A 193 -12.68 -3.92 2.41
CA GLN A 193 -12.12 -2.60 2.10
C GLN A 193 -13.06 -1.48 2.59
N ILE A 194 -14.35 -1.58 2.30
CA ILE A 194 -15.35 -0.62 2.78
C ILE A 194 -15.36 -0.59 4.32
N THR A 195 -15.43 -1.75 4.98
CA THR A 195 -15.42 -1.86 6.45
C THR A 195 -14.18 -1.19 7.05
N ARG A 196 -13.00 -1.44 6.47
CA ARG A 196 -11.73 -0.86 6.92
C ARG A 196 -11.67 0.65 6.70
N LEU A 197 -12.14 1.14 5.56
CA LEU A 197 -12.20 2.57 5.27
C LEU A 197 -13.14 3.30 6.25
N LEU A 198 -14.35 2.76 6.47
CA LEU A 198 -15.32 3.32 7.42
C LEU A 198 -14.81 3.29 8.88
N SER A 199 -13.89 2.37 9.20
CA SER A 199 -13.26 2.24 10.54
C SER A 199 -12.03 3.14 10.72
N SER A 200 -11.62 3.89 9.70
CA SER A 200 -10.41 4.71 9.76
C SER A 200 -10.56 5.91 10.71
N GLN A 201 -9.45 6.31 11.33
CA GLN A 201 -9.38 7.56 12.08
C GLN A 201 -9.32 8.80 11.17
N LEU A 202 -8.94 8.62 9.89
CA LEU A 202 -8.85 9.70 8.92
C LEU A 202 -10.20 9.99 8.26
N PRO A 203 -10.70 11.23 8.31
CA PRO A 203 -11.99 11.61 7.72
C PRO A 203 -12.07 11.32 6.22
N GLU A 204 -11.02 11.60 5.44
CA GLU A 204 -10.97 11.30 4.00
C GLU A 204 -11.27 9.82 3.72
N LEU A 205 -10.66 8.91 4.48
CA LEU A 205 -10.85 7.48 4.26
C LEU A 205 -12.27 7.03 4.62
N ARG A 206 -12.87 7.59 5.68
CA ARG A 206 -14.27 7.30 6.01
C ARG A 206 -15.22 7.77 4.92
N LEU A 207 -15.00 8.99 4.41
CA LEU A 207 -15.79 9.53 3.29
C LEU A 207 -15.66 8.66 2.04
N LEU A 208 -14.45 8.24 1.68
CA LEU A 208 -14.23 7.30 0.57
C LEU A 208 -14.94 5.96 0.79
N GLY A 209 -15.01 5.46 2.03
CA GLY A 209 -15.79 4.27 2.38
C GLY A 209 -17.28 4.45 2.12
N GLU A 210 -17.86 5.60 2.48
CA GLU A 210 -19.26 5.97 2.23
C GLU A 210 -19.54 6.11 0.73
N GLU A 211 -18.68 6.82 0.01
CA GLU A 211 -18.78 7.02 -1.45
C GLU A 211 -18.67 5.68 -2.21
N LEU A 212 -17.76 4.80 -1.79
CA LEU A 212 -17.59 3.47 -2.36
C LEU A 212 -18.84 2.60 -2.12
N GLN A 213 -19.42 2.65 -0.91
CA GLN A 213 -20.69 2.01 -0.59
C GLN A 213 -21.81 2.48 -1.52
N GLU A 214 -21.91 3.78 -1.72
CA GLU A 214 -22.95 4.37 -2.56
C GLU A 214 -22.75 4.03 -4.04
N ALA A 215 -21.50 4.06 -4.54
CA ALA A 215 -21.18 3.64 -5.90
C ALA A 215 -21.60 2.19 -6.18
N CYS A 216 -21.43 1.29 -5.19
CA CYS A 216 -21.81 -0.12 -5.32
C CYS A 216 -23.32 -0.37 -5.25
N ARG A 217 -24.10 0.58 -4.72
CA ARG A 217 -25.57 0.52 -4.66
C ARG A 217 -26.25 1.04 -5.91
N LYS A 218 -25.52 1.77 -6.76
CA LYS A 218 -26.02 2.31 -8.04
C LYS A 218 -25.65 1.40 -9.19
N ALA A 219 -26.35 1.58 -10.31
CA ALA A 219 -25.95 0.97 -11.57
C ALA A 219 -24.57 1.49 -12.00
N PRO A 220 -23.67 0.63 -12.51
CA PRO A 220 -22.35 1.05 -12.96
C PRO A 220 -22.44 1.96 -14.19
N VAL A 221 -21.46 2.87 -14.32
CA VAL A 221 -21.32 3.70 -15.52
C VAL A 221 -20.76 2.84 -16.65
N ASN A 222 -21.43 2.85 -17.82
CA ASN A 222 -21.05 2.05 -18.98
C ASN A 222 -20.39 2.91 -20.07
N LEU A 223 -19.23 3.48 -19.77
CA LEU A 223 -18.49 4.34 -20.71
C LEU A 223 -18.15 3.62 -22.02
N TRP A 224 -17.79 2.34 -21.96
CA TRP A 224 -17.48 1.55 -23.15
C TRP A 224 -18.70 1.39 -24.06
N GLY A 225 -19.86 1.10 -23.47
CA GLY A 225 -21.13 0.98 -24.21
C GLY A 225 -21.52 2.30 -24.86
N GLU A 226 -21.37 3.42 -24.17
CA GLU A 226 -21.64 4.76 -24.69
C GLU A 226 -20.74 5.09 -25.89
N LEU A 227 -19.44 4.81 -25.79
CA LEU A 227 -18.44 5.08 -26.85
C LEU A 227 -18.59 4.12 -28.05
N SER A 228 -18.94 2.87 -27.82
CA SER A 228 -19.07 1.84 -28.86
C SER A 228 -20.45 1.79 -29.53
N GLY A 229 -21.42 2.57 -29.06
CA GLY A 229 -22.81 2.52 -29.51
C GLY A 229 -23.55 1.22 -29.16
N GLN A 230 -22.97 0.42 -28.27
CA GLN A 230 -23.58 -0.83 -27.79
C GLN A 230 -24.42 -0.54 -26.53
N ALA A 231 -25.73 -0.77 -26.67
CA ALA A 231 -26.68 -0.64 -25.54
C ALA A 231 -26.55 -1.81 -24.54
N ALA A 232 -25.39 -2.00 -23.95
CA ALA A 232 -25.15 -3.04 -22.97
C ALA A 232 -24.76 -2.43 -21.64
N GLY A 233 -25.65 -1.71 -20.99
CA GLY A 233 -25.53 -1.39 -19.58
C GLY A 233 -25.92 -2.58 -18.74
N LEU A 234 -25.07 -2.95 -17.78
CA LEU A 234 -25.55 -3.71 -16.62
C LEU A 234 -26.45 -2.74 -15.85
N GLY A 235 -27.77 -2.78 -16.10
CA GLY A 235 -28.73 -1.89 -15.43
C GLY A 235 -28.92 -2.17 -13.93
N GLU A 236 -28.22 -3.21 -13.41
CA GLU A 236 -28.29 -3.60 -12.01
C GLU A 236 -27.06 -3.11 -11.22
N PRO A 237 -27.23 -2.74 -9.94
CA PRO A 237 -26.12 -2.41 -9.03
C PRO A 237 -25.08 -3.53 -8.96
N MET A 238 -23.80 -3.16 -8.76
CA MET A 238 -22.70 -4.11 -8.78
C MET A 238 -22.64 -5.02 -7.55
N ALA A 239 -22.80 -4.44 -6.35
CA ALA A 239 -22.72 -5.18 -5.10
C ALA A 239 -23.61 -4.54 -4.01
N PRO A 240 -24.93 -4.37 -4.24
CA PRO A 240 -25.81 -3.61 -3.35
C PRO A 240 -25.98 -4.29 -1.99
N THR A 241 -25.98 -5.61 -1.94
CA THR A 241 -26.18 -6.36 -0.69
C THR A 241 -24.89 -6.32 0.15
N LEU A 242 -23.75 -6.66 -0.43
CA LEU A 242 -22.46 -6.65 0.28
C LEU A 242 -22.13 -5.24 0.80
N ALA A 243 -22.29 -4.21 -0.03
CA ALA A 243 -22.05 -2.82 0.36
C ALA A 243 -22.96 -2.38 1.52
N ARG A 244 -24.24 -2.82 1.53
CA ARG A 244 -25.18 -2.49 2.62
C ARG A 244 -24.75 -3.07 3.97
N TYR A 245 -24.13 -4.27 3.98
CA TYR A 245 -23.68 -4.93 5.22
C TYR A 245 -22.30 -4.47 5.68
N ALA A 246 -21.50 -3.87 4.83
CA ALA A 246 -20.24 -3.27 5.24
C ALA A 246 -20.50 -2.09 6.20
N LYS A 247 -19.98 -2.19 7.43
CA LYS A 247 -20.19 -1.23 8.51
C LYS A 247 -18.88 -0.92 9.21
N PRO A 248 -18.75 0.25 9.88
CA PRO A 248 -17.64 0.51 10.76
C PRO A 248 -17.46 -0.62 11.77
N ASN A 249 -16.22 -1.05 11.95
CA ASN A 249 -15.86 -2.10 12.88
C ASN A 249 -15.06 -1.51 14.04
N LEU A 250 -15.61 -1.57 15.26
CA LEU A 250 -15.00 -0.98 16.45
C LEU A 250 -13.62 -1.55 16.75
N TYR A 251 -13.44 -2.85 16.55
CA TYR A 251 -12.15 -3.50 16.72
C TYR A 251 -11.10 -2.88 15.78
N GLN A 252 -11.38 -2.77 14.48
CA GLN A 252 -10.46 -2.18 13.51
C GLN A 252 -10.20 -0.69 13.78
N ALA A 253 -11.19 0.04 14.28
CA ALA A 253 -11.08 1.46 14.58
C ALA A 253 -10.15 1.74 15.78
N GLU A 254 -10.14 0.88 16.80
CA GLU A 254 -9.50 1.18 18.08
C GLU A 254 -8.26 0.35 18.40
N VAL A 255 -8.11 -0.85 17.84
CA VAL A 255 -7.03 -1.79 18.19
C VAL A 255 -5.62 -1.18 18.05
N TYR A 256 -5.37 -0.40 17.00
CA TYR A 256 -4.06 0.23 16.81
C TYR A 256 -3.79 1.38 17.78
N SER A 257 -4.83 2.11 18.19
CA SER A 257 -4.72 3.16 19.20
C SER A 257 -4.44 2.57 20.58
N ASP A 258 -5.09 1.45 20.92
CA ASP A 258 -4.88 0.74 22.16
C ASP A 258 -3.47 0.12 22.20
N LEU A 259 -3.02 -0.51 21.12
CA LEU A 259 -1.66 -1.04 20.99
C LEU A 259 -0.61 0.07 21.08
N ALA A 260 -0.82 1.24 20.47
CA ALA A 260 0.12 2.35 20.55
C ALA A 260 0.28 2.87 21.99
N ARG A 261 -0.84 2.98 22.74
CA ARG A 261 -0.84 3.37 24.16
C ARG A 261 -0.11 2.35 25.00
N TYR A 262 -0.42 1.07 24.81
CA TYR A 262 0.20 -0.04 25.52
C TYR A 262 1.70 -0.12 25.21
N ALA A 263 2.10 -0.06 23.92
CA ALA A 263 3.50 -0.13 23.52
C ALA A 263 4.36 0.97 24.16
N LYS A 264 3.82 2.20 24.26
CA LYS A 264 4.51 3.32 24.91
C LYS A 264 4.87 3.03 26.37
N GLU A 265 3.96 2.40 27.12
CA GLU A 265 4.23 2.03 28.53
C GLU A 265 5.09 0.75 28.61
N ALA A 266 4.80 -0.26 27.79
CA ALA A 266 5.51 -1.54 27.78
C ALA A 266 6.99 -1.42 27.39
N LEU A 267 7.33 -0.46 26.51
CA LEU A 267 8.70 -0.22 26.06
C LEU A 267 9.43 0.88 26.86
N LYS A 268 8.76 1.49 27.85
CA LYS A 268 9.33 2.54 28.69
C LYS A 268 10.54 2.04 29.48
N GLY A 269 11.63 2.81 29.42
CA GLY A 269 12.88 2.47 30.11
C GLY A 269 13.71 1.36 29.47
N THR A 270 13.26 0.80 28.33
CA THR A 270 14.05 -0.19 27.55
C THR A 270 15.04 0.47 26.58
N GLY A 271 15.04 1.81 26.48
CA GLY A 271 15.79 2.56 25.46
C GLY A 271 15.15 2.52 24.07
N LEU A 272 13.95 1.92 23.96
CA LEU A 272 13.17 1.83 22.70
C LEU A 272 12.03 2.86 22.64
N ASP A 273 11.87 3.64 23.69
CA ASP A 273 10.94 4.75 23.80
C ASP A 273 11.37 5.99 22.99
N GLN A 274 12.61 5.98 22.49
CA GLN A 274 13.16 7.01 21.61
C GLN A 274 13.42 6.43 20.20
N PRO A 275 13.23 7.23 19.13
CA PRO A 275 13.60 6.82 17.77
C PRO A 275 15.09 6.48 17.70
N ALA A 276 15.42 5.30 17.22
CA ALA A 276 16.82 4.93 16.99
C ALA A 276 17.32 5.59 15.70
N ALA A 277 18.50 6.21 15.76
CA ALA A 277 19.23 6.58 14.57
C ALA A 277 19.64 5.32 13.82
N TRP A 278 19.49 5.33 12.50
CA TRP A 278 19.81 4.19 11.66
C TRP A 278 20.86 4.60 10.62
N GLY A 279 21.93 3.82 10.49
CA GLY A 279 22.95 4.06 9.46
C GLY A 279 22.56 3.42 8.13
N ALA A 280 23.09 3.95 7.02
CA ALA A 280 22.83 3.42 5.68
C ALA A 280 23.19 1.93 5.53
N ALA A 281 24.23 1.45 6.25
CA ALA A 281 24.63 0.04 6.27
C ALA A 281 23.59 -0.88 6.95
N GLU A 282 22.63 -0.32 7.70
CA GLU A 282 21.61 -1.04 8.47
C GLU A 282 20.21 -0.93 7.84
N ALA A 283 20.12 -0.47 6.59
CA ALA A 283 18.83 -0.28 5.92
C ALA A 283 18.01 -1.58 5.78
N VAL A 284 18.67 -2.73 5.83
CA VAL A 284 18.03 -4.05 5.79
C VAL A 284 18.62 -4.95 6.86
N ASP A 285 17.78 -5.45 7.76
CA ASP A 285 18.14 -6.45 8.76
C ASP A 285 17.33 -7.73 8.53
N LEU A 286 18.00 -8.88 8.40
CA LEU A 286 17.36 -10.19 8.31
C LEU A 286 17.21 -10.78 9.71
N ILE A 287 15.96 -10.97 10.13
CA ILE A 287 15.61 -11.42 11.46
C ILE A 287 15.33 -12.93 11.45
N GLU A 288 15.86 -13.64 12.45
CA GLU A 288 15.48 -15.02 12.76
C GLU A 288 14.55 -15.03 13.96
N SER A 289 13.34 -15.53 13.76
CA SER A 289 12.40 -15.75 14.86
C SER A 289 12.34 -17.26 15.17
N HIS A 290 12.55 -17.61 16.44
CA HIS A 290 12.57 -19.01 16.87
C HIS A 290 11.34 -19.41 17.70
N HIS A 291 10.53 -18.45 18.17
CA HIS A 291 9.36 -18.72 19.01
C HIS A 291 8.13 -17.96 18.51
N PRO A 292 7.07 -18.68 18.08
CA PRO A 292 5.89 -18.03 17.46
C PRO A 292 5.20 -16.97 18.34
N LEU A 293 5.11 -17.23 19.66
CA LEU A 293 4.52 -16.27 20.58
C LEU A 293 5.36 -14.98 20.66
N ASP A 294 6.67 -15.10 20.74
CA ASP A 294 7.57 -13.95 20.80
C ASP A 294 7.53 -13.14 19.51
N GLU A 295 7.45 -13.83 18.37
CA GLU A 295 7.29 -13.20 17.07
C GLU A 295 5.98 -12.40 16.97
N VAL A 296 4.86 -12.99 17.37
CA VAL A 296 3.56 -12.32 17.33
C VAL A 296 3.56 -11.11 18.24
N VAL A 297 4.00 -11.25 19.50
CA VAL A 297 4.07 -10.14 20.47
C VAL A 297 5.00 -9.04 19.97
N ALA A 298 6.19 -9.38 19.49
CA ALA A 298 7.12 -8.40 18.93
C ALA A 298 6.54 -7.67 17.71
N THR A 299 5.80 -8.36 16.86
CA THR A 299 5.17 -7.78 15.67
C THR A 299 4.04 -6.80 16.03
N LEU A 300 3.23 -7.11 17.04
CA LEU A 300 2.21 -6.22 17.57
C LEU A 300 2.81 -4.93 18.12
N LEU A 301 3.87 -5.04 18.92
CA LEU A 301 4.60 -3.90 19.48
C LEU A 301 5.33 -3.10 18.40
N TYR A 302 5.91 -3.76 17.41
CA TYR A 302 6.58 -3.10 16.28
C TYR A 302 5.61 -2.18 15.52
N ARG A 303 4.40 -2.65 15.24
CA ARG A 303 3.36 -1.85 14.56
C ARG A 303 3.03 -0.56 15.33
N ALA A 304 3.08 -0.63 16.65
CA ALA A 304 2.68 0.44 17.56
C ALA A 304 3.85 1.30 18.07
N SER A 305 5.09 1.04 17.64
CA SER A 305 6.32 1.74 18.08
C SER A 305 7.13 2.30 16.91
N GLN A 306 8.28 2.91 17.21
CA GLN A 306 9.26 3.38 16.21
C GLN A 306 10.62 2.68 16.41
N ALA A 307 10.64 1.58 17.15
CA ALA A 307 11.86 0.85 17.47
C ALA A 307 12.21 -0.21 16.40
N PRO A 308 13.49 -0.58 16.24
CA PRO A 308 13.91 -1.69 15.39
C PRO A 308 13.34 -3.02 15.87
N TYR A 309 12.88 -3.86 14.93
CA TYR A 309 12.27 -5.16 15.26
C TYR A 309 13.19 -6.06 16.09
N ARG A 310 14.48 -6.18 15.72
CA ARG A 310 15.47 -6.97 16.49
C ARG A 310 15.56 -6.55 17.95
N LYS A 311 15.51 -5.26 18.23
CA LYS A 311 15.54 -4.74 19.61
C LYS A 311 14.26 -5.06 20.37
N ILE A 312 13.09 -4.92 19.71
CA ILE A 312 11.81 -5.29 20.30
C ILE A 312 11.77 -6.80 20.58
N LEU A 313 12.18 -7.62 19.63
CA LEU A 313 12.20 -9.08 19.78
C LEU A 313 13.10 -9.50 20.95
N ALA A 314 14.30 -8.91 21.08
CA ALA A 314 15.19 -9.20 22.20
C ALA A 314 14.54 -8.88 23.56
N VAL A 315 13.86 -7.74 23.67
CA VAL A 315 13.12 -7.38 24.89
C VAL A 315 11.98 -8.35 25.17
N VAL A 316 11.22 -8.73 24.13
CA VAL A 316 10.10 -9.68 24.27
C VAL A 316 10.57 -11.08 24.66
N GLN A 317 11.72 -11.52 24.19
CA GLN A 317 12.30 -12.81 24.58
C GLN A 317 12.59 -12.91 26.10
N ASP A 318 12.97 -11.78 26.73
CA ASP A 318 13.20 -11.70 28.17
C ASP A 318 11.91 -11.49 28.98
N TRP A 319 10.76 -11.28 28.33
CA TRP A 319 9.49 -11.08 29.02
C TRP A 319 8.95 -12.35 29.65
N THR A 320 8.25 -12.17 30.75
CA THR A 320 7.44 -13.23 31.36
C THR A 320 6.24 -13.59 30.44
N GLU A 321 5.74 -14.79 30.56
CA GLU A 321 4.52 -15.19 29.83
C GLU A 321 3.33 -14.25 30.12
N LYS A 322 3.25 -13.73 31.35
CA LYS A 322 2.21 -12.77 31.74
C LYS A 322 2.26 -11.50 30.89
N GLN A 323 3.46 -10.91 30.69
CA GLN A 323 3.63 -9.72 29.86
C GLN A 323 3.28 -9.99 28.38
N LYS A 324 3.66 -11.17 27.87
CA LYS A 324 3.29 -11.60 26.52
C LYS A 324 1.78 -11.78 26.39
N GLN A 325 1.15 -12.39 27.39
CA GLN A 325 -0.31 -12.56 27.44
C GLN A 325 -1.04 -11.21 27.48
N GLU A 326 -0.61 -10.25 28.30
CA GLU A 326 -1.20 -8.92 28.37
C GLU A 326 -1.20 -8.22 27.01
N THR A 327 -0.10 -8.35 26.23
CA THR A 327 -0.05 -7.79 24.86
C THR A 327 -1.10 -8.44 23.94
N ILE A 328 -1.25 -9.76 24.01
CA ILE A 328 -2.27 -10.48 23.24
C ILE A 328 -3.66 -10.04 23.67
N GLU A 329 -3.93 -9.91 24.95
CA GLU A 329 -5.23 -9.48 25.49
C GLU A 329 -5.60 -8.07 25.00
N VAL A 330 -4.65 -7.13 24.96
CA VAL A 330 -4.88 -5.79 24.39
C VAL A 330 -5.34 -5.88 22.94
N ALA A 331 -4.69 -6.72 22.14
CA ALA A 331 -5.05 -6.90 20.74
C ALA A 331 -6.41 -7.58 20.52
N PHE A 332 -6.89 -8.36 21.51
CA PHE A 332 -8.18 -9.06 21.47
C PHE A 332 -9.30 -8.31 22.17
N HIS A 333 -9.02 -7.29 22.97
CA HIS A 333 -9.94 -6.66 23.91
C HIS A 333 -11.31 -6.31 23.32
N LYS A 334 -11.36 -5.81 22.09
CA LYS A 334 -12.60 -5.39 21.43
C LYS A 334 -13.02 -6.30 20.27
N ARG A 335 -12.33 -7.43 20.10
CA ARG A 335 -12.60 -8.37 19.02
C ARG A 335 -13.92 -9.11 19.27
N GLY A 336 -14.85 -8.98 18.33
CA GLY A 336 -16.08 -9.75 18.28
C GLY A 336 -15.92 -11.13 17.63
N PRO A 337 -16.93 -11.99 17.70
CA PRO A 337 -16.85 -13.37 17.20
C PRO A 337 -16.68 -13.47 15.67
N HIS A 338 -17.06 -12.43 14.92
CA HIS A 338 -16.95 -12.38 13.46
C HIS A 338 -15.78 -11.52 12.95
N ASP A 339 -15.02 -10.89 13.86
CA ASP A 339 -13.87 -10.08 13.45
C ASP A 339 -12.67 -10.94 13.04
N GLU A 340 -12.12 -10.70 11.87
CA GLU A 340 -10.84 -11.30 11.48
C GLU A 340 -9.70 -10.73 12.31
N LEU A 341 -8.68 -11.57 12.57
CA LEU A 341 -7.46 -11.09 13.21
C LEU A 341 -6.75 -10.07 12.32
N ILE A 342 -6.17 -9.07 12.96
CA ILE A 342 -5.29 -8.11 12.29
C ILE A 342 -4.08 -8.83 11.69
N LYS A 343 -3.49 -8.25 10.64
CA LYS A 343 -2.41 -8.89 9.85
C LYS A 343 -1.15 -9.22 10.65
N GLU A 344 -0.94 -8.55 11.76
CA GLU A 344 0.18 -8.75 12.67
C GLU A 344 0.20 -10.15 13.29
N PHE A 345 -0.94 -10.85 13.37
CA PHE A 345 -1.02 -12.24 13.78
C PHE A 345 -0.61 -13.25 12.69
N ARG A 346 -0.43 -12.80 11.45
CA ARG A 346 0.01 -13.66 10.35
C ARG A 346 1.53 -13.85 10.44
N SER A 347 1.96 -14.80 11.23
CA SER A 347 3.35 -15.22 11.40
C SER A 347 3.64 -16.53 10.65
N GLY A 348 4.90 -16.97 10.67
CA GLY A 348 5.29 -18.26 10.08
C GLY A 348 5.97 -18.18 8.72
N TYR A 349 6.37 -17.00 8.27
CA TYR A 349 7.23 -16.83 7.11
C TYR A 349 8.70 -17.11 7.46
N ALA A 350 9.42 -17.80 6.54
CA ALA A 350 10.81 -18.19 6.76
C ALA A 350 11.78 -17.01 6.86
N PHE A 351 11.48 -15.91 6.15
CA PHE A 351 12.34 -14.73 6.12
C PHE A 351 11.59 -13.49 6.60
N VAL A 352 12.21 -12.77 7.53
CA VAL A 352 11.71 -11.51 8.09
C VAL A 352 12.78 -10.45 7.90
N PHE A 353 12.52 -9.47 7.04
CA PHE A 353 13.41 -8.34 6.82
C PHE A 353 12.84 -7.09 7.49
N ASP A 354 13.61 -6.46 8.35
CA ASP A 354 13.32 -5.10 8.86
C ASP A 354 13.99 -4.10 7.93
N VAL A 355 13.21 -3.30 7.24
CA VAL A 355 13.67 -2.41 6.17
C VAL A 355 13.38 -0.97 6.51
N MET A 356 14.39 -0.11 6.36
CA MET A 356 14.26 1.34 6.40
C MET A 356 14.47 1.88 4.99
N MET A 357 13.50 2.59 4.45
CA MET A 357 13.60 3.18 3.12
C MET A 357 12.66 4.38 2.97
N ASP A 358 12.87 5.17 1.95
CA ASP A 358 11.98 6.29 1.62
C ASP A 358 10.55 5.84 1.26
N ILE A 359 9.57 6.69 1.54
CA ILE A 359 8.14 6.40 1.27
C ILE A 359 7.92 6.17 -0.23
N GLY A 360 8.57 6.94 -1.09
CA GLY A 360 8.44 6.81 -2.54
C GLY A 360 8.88 5.44 -3.06
N GLY A 361 10.03 4.95 -2.58
CA GLY A 361 10.54 3.61 -2.90
C GLY A 361 9.69 2.50 -2.26
N TRP A 362 9.26 2.70 -1.00
CA TRP A 362 8.39 1.75 -0.32
C TRP A 362 7.06 1.54 -1.06
N ARG A 363 6.44 2.55 -1.62
CA ARG A 363 5.22 2.42 -2.42
C ARG A 363 5.37 1.44 -3.60
N ASP A 364 6.55 1.41 -4.24
CA ASP A 364 6.84 0.46 -5.29
C ASP A 364 7.04 -0.97 -4.74
N MET A 365 7.57 -1.11 -3.52
CA MET A 365 7.72 -2.39 -2.82
C MET A 365 6.39 -2.89 -2.24
N HIS A 366 5.49 -1.98 -1.86
CA HIS A 366 4.18 -2.31 -1.29
C HIS A 366 3.28 -3.14 -2.24
N ARG A 367 3.55 -3.11 -3.53
CA ARG A 367 2.85 -3.91 -4.55
C ARG A 367 3.11 -5.42 -4.46
N HIS A 368 4.08 -5.87 -3.65
CA HIS A 368 4.39 -7.29 -3.42
C HIS A 368 3.43 -7.90 -2.40
N ARG A 369 2.26 -8.36 -2.87
CA ARG A 369 1.14 -8.81 -2.01
C ARG A 369 1.31 -10.23 -1.47
N ARG A 370 2.20 -11.04 -2.04
CA ARG A 370 2.58 -12.34 -1.45
C ARG A 370 3.47 -12.20 -0.22
N CYS A 371 4.05 -11.03 -0.02
CA CYS A 371 4.80 -10.63 1.14
C CYS A 371 3.88 -9.95 2.16
N GLN A 372 3.91 -10.38 3.42
CA GLN A 372 3.26 -9.63 4.51
C GLN A 372 4.09 -8.42 4.85
N GLN A 373 3.51 -7.25 4.68
CA GLN A 373 4.14 -5.98 4.98
C GLN A 373 3.47 -5.32 6.18
N ILE A 374 4.24 -5.10 7.24
CA ILE A 374 3.79 -4.42 8.46
C ILE A 374 4.56 -3.10 8.57
N GLN A 375 3.96 -2.05 8.08
CA GLN A 375 4.52 -0.73 8.04
C GLN A 375 4.27 0.01 9.34
N GLN A 376 5.28 0.73 9.86
CA GLN A 376 5.10 1.72 10.92
C GLN A 376 4.40 2.98 10.39
N ASN A 377 3.90 3.83 11.28
CA ASN A 377 3.25 5.08 10.88
C ASN A 377 4.22 5.99 10.12
N PHE A 378 3.71 6.71 9.13
CA PHE A 378 4.48 7.77 8.47
C PHE A 378 4.79 8.89 9.46
N THR A 379 6.07 9.24 9.55
CA THR A 379 6.58 10.28 10.46
C THR A 379 7.81 10.95 9.84
N THR A 380 8.28 12.02 10.47
CA THR A 380 9.53 12.70 10.10
C THR A 380 10.75 12.23 10.93
N VAL A 381 10.53 11.29 11.87
CA VAL A 381 11.54 10.92 12.89
C VAL A 381 12.74 10.16 12.32
N HIS A 382 12.53 9.40 11.23
CA HIS A 382 13.60 8.63 10.58
C HIS A 382 14.45 9.44 9.60
N GLY A 383 14.17 10.76 9.48
CA GLY A 383 14.86 11.60 8.50
C GLY A 383 14.37 11.36 7.07
N PHE A 384 15.14 11.81 6.12
CA PHE A 384 14.83 11.71 4.69
C PHE A 384 16.06 11.31 3.88
N GLU A 385 15.81 10.68 2.75
CA GLU A 385 16.84 10.29 1.79
C GLU A 385 17.18 11.45 0.85
N THR A 386 18.45 11.57 0.50
CA THR A 386 18.93 12.48 -0.55
C THR A 386 19.29 11.65 -1.78
N PRO A 387 18.57 11.82 -2.91
CA PRO A 387 18.89 11.11 -4.13
C PRO A 387 20.33 11.35 -4.57
N PRO A 388 21.16 10.29 -4.84
CA PRO A 388 22.56 10.46 -5.23
C PRO A 388 22.75 11.37 -6.44
N ILE A 389 21.83 11.33 -7.38
CA ILE A 389 21.90 12.17 -8.59
C ILE A 389 21.79 13.67 -8.30
N LEU A 390 21.17 14.06 -7.20
CA LEU A 390 21.15 15.48 -6.78
C LEU A 390 22.53 15.91 -6.28
N VAL A 391 23.26 15.01 -5.60
CA VAL A 391 24.65 15.26 -5.19
C VAL A 391 25.55 15.39 -6.42
N ASP A 392 25.44 14.46 -7.36
CA ASP A 392 26.19 14.48 -8.61
C ASP A 392 25.94 15.77 -9.43
N ALA A 393 24.70 16.27 -9.39
CA ALA A 393 24.29 17.49 -10.09
C ALA A 393 24.59 18.79 -9.31
N GLY A 394 25.06 18.71 -8.06
CA GLY A 394 25.26 19.87 -7.19
C GLY A 394 23.97 20.55 -6.75
N LEU A 395 22.85 19.84 -6.77
CA LEU A 395 21.50 20.30 -6.41
C LEU A 395 21.05 19.81 -5.04
N ASP A 396 21.88 19.07 -4.32
CA ASP A 396 21.52 18.44 -3.04
C ASP A 396 21.40 19.45 -1.90
N HIS A 397 22.09 20.57 -1.96
CA HIS A 397 22.00 21.62 -0.93
C HIS A 397 20.58 22.20 -0.86
N GLU A 398 20.03 22.64 -1.99
CA GLU A 398 18.67 23.21 -2.07
C GLU A 398 17.61 22.17 -1.63
N TYR A 399 17.77 20.91 -2.07
CA TYR A 399 16.89 19.84 -1.66
C TYR A 399 16.94 19.58 -0.14
N ARG A 400 18.13 19.46 0.45
CA ARG A 400 18.32 19.20 1.89
C ARG A 400 17.82 20.35 2.74
N GLU A 401 18.06 21.59 2.31
CA GLU A 401 17.56 22.78 3.01
C GLU A 401 16.03 22.79 3.03
N ALA A 402 15.39 22.57 1.87
CA ALA A 402 13.94 22.48 1.76
C ALA A 402 13.36 21.35 2.64
N MET A 403 13.94 20.17 2.60
CA MET A 403 13.48 19.02 3.41
C MET A 403 13.71 19.24 4.91
N GLY A 404 14.78 19.93 5.29
CA GLY A 404 15.04 20.32 6.68
C GLY A 404 14.03 21.32 7.21
N HIS A 405 13.70 22.36 6.43
CA HIS A 405 12.65 23.33 6.76
C HIS A 405 11.28 22.63 6.87
N VAL A 406 10.92 21.83 5.88
CA VAL A 406 9.66 21.07 5.87
C VAL A 406 9.54 20.15 7.07
N LYS A 407 10.64 19.49 7.51
CA LYS A 407 10.63 18.70 8.75
C LYS A 407 10.24 19.54 9.96
N SER A 408 10.87 20.70 10.12
CA SER A 408 10.59 21.61 11.24
C SER A 408 9.14 22.11 11.20
N ASP A 409 8.67 22.50 10.02
CA ASP A 409 7.32 23.02 9.81
C ASP A 409 6.24 21.95 10.09
N ILE A 410 6.47 20.70 9.66
CA ILE A 410 5.58 19.56 9.96
C ILE A 410 5.55 19.28 11.47
N GLU A 411 6.69 19.35 12.16
CA GLU A 411 6.75 19.15 13.61
C GLU A 411 5.99 20.26 14.36
N GLN A 412 6.06 21.49 13.86
CA GLN A 412 5.27 22.60 14.41
C GLN A 412 3.77 22.43 14.08
N LEU A 413 3.44 22.11 12.83
CA LEU A 413 2.06 21.86 12.37
C LEU A 413 1.38 20.74 13.17
N ARG A 414 2.13 19.70 13.56
CA ARG A 414 1.63 18.58 14.36
C ARG A 414 1.07 19.00 15.72
N LYS A 415 1.53 20.12 16.28
CA LYS A 415 1.02 20.64 17.56
C LYS A 415 -0.41 21.18 17.42
N SER A 416 -0.78 21.67 16.26
CA SER A 416 -2.11 22.18 15.96
C SER A 416 -3.00 21.17 15.23
N SER A 417 -2.44 20.35 14.35
CA SER A 417 -3.17 19.30 13.63
C SER A 417 -2.27 18.13 13.27
N GLN A 418 -2.50 16.99 13.93
CA GLN A 418 -1.80 15.73 13.62
C GLN A 418 -2.18 15.22 12.23
N GLU A 419 -3.44 15.41 11.81
CA GLU A 419 -3.93 15.01 10.50
C GLU A 419 -3.23 15.81 9.39
N ALA A 420 -3.25 17.13 9.46
CA ALA A 420 -2.58 17.98 8.46
C ALA A 420 -1.07 17.70 8.40
N ALA A 421 -0.41 17.51 9.54
CA ALA A 421 1.01 17.15 9.60
C ALA A 421 1.31 15.83 8.87
N LEU A 422 0.43 14.83 8.98
CA LEU A 422 0.57 13.56 8.28
C LEU A 422 0.49 13.74 6.75
N TYR A 423 -0.49 14.47 6.26
CA TYR A 423 -0.64 14.74 4.83
C TYR A 423 0.49 15.58 4.24
N ALA A 424 1.16 16.39 5.05
CA ALA A 424 2.27 17.23 4.61
C ALA A 424 3.59 16.47 4.42
N ILE A 425 3.72 15.20 4.88
CA ILE A 425 4.96 14.42 4.81
C ILE A 425 5.31 14.10 3.35
N PRO A 426 6.49 14.52 2.85
CA PRO A 426 6.95 14.20 1.51
C PRO A 426 7.47 12.76 1.38
N PHE A 427 7.45 12.23 0.17
CA PHE A 427 7.90 10.86 -0.16
C PHE A 427 9.38 10.59 0.14
N GLY A 428 10.21 11.62 0.21
CA GLY A 428 11.62 11.48 0.54
C GLY A 428 11.88 11.10 2.01
N PHE A 429 10.89 11.25 2.91
CA PHE A 429 11.04 10.79 4.30
C PHE A 429 11.07 9.27 4.37
N SER A 430 11.86 8.76 5.33
CA SER A 430 12.03 7.34 5.53
C SER A 430 10.90 6.73 6.36
N VAL A 431 10.52 5.52 6.01
CA VAL A 431 9.57 4.67 6.72
C VAL A 431 10.19 3.32 7.04
N ARG A 432 9.83 2.76 8.17
CA ARG A 432 10.24 1.42 8.58
C ARG A 432 9.12 0.42 8.28
N CYS A 433 9.48 -0.71 7.70
CA CYS A 433 8.54 -1.76 7.34
C CYS A 433 9.14 -3.16 7.53
N LEU A 434 8.40 -4.05 8.19
CA LEU A 434 8.71 -5.48 8.15
C LEU A 434 8.17 -6.09 6.86
N PHE A 435 9.04 -6.87 6.20
CA PHE A 435 8.69 -7.71 5.09
C PHE A 435 8.84 -9.17 5.53
N LYS A 436 7.72 -9.90 5.61
CA LYS A 436 7.69 -11.32 5.96
C LYS A 436 7.29 -12.14 4.74
N MET A 437 8.13 -13.09 4.32
CA MET A 437 7.92 -13.81 3.07
C MET A 437 8.59 -15.19 3.04
N ASP A 438 8.19 -15.99 2.06
CA ASP A 438 8.88 -17.23 1.71
C ASP A 438 10.08 -16.95 0.78
N TYR A 439 10.87 -18.00 0.49
CA TYR A 439 12.04 -17.87 -0.39
C TYR A 439 11.66 -17.46 -1.82
N ALA A 440 10.56 -17.97 -2.34
CA ALA A 440 10.15 -17.68 -3.72
C ALA A 440 9.81 -16.19 -3.90
N GLU A 441 9.15 -15.57 -2.91
CA GLU A 441 8.87 -14.14 -2.94
C GLU A 441 10.14 -13.31 -2.71
N ALA A 442 11.05 -13.75 -1.83
CA ALA A 442 12.34 -13.08 -1.62
C ALA A 442 13.19 -13.07 -2.90
N GLU A 443 13.25 -14.19 -3.62
CA GLU A 443 13.92 -14.29 -4.93
C GLU A 443 13.24 -13.40 -5.96
N TYR A 444 11.91 -13.43 -6.05
CA TYR A 444 11.15 -12.61 -6.98
C TYR A 444 11.35 -11.10 -6.75
N ILE A 445 11.32 -10.66 -5.50
CA ILE A 445 11.61 -9.27 -5.13
C ILE A 445 13.05 -8.91 -5.52
N ALA A 446 14.02 -9.74 -5.13
CA ALA A 446 15.42 -9.49 -5.43
C ALA A 446 15.65 -9.34 -6.95
N LYS A 447 15.12 -10.26 -7.75
CA LYS A 447 15.22 -10.25 -9.21
C LYS A 447 14.53 -9.04 -9.83
N LEU A 448 13.27 -8.84 -9.50
CA LEU A 448 12.43 -7.80 -10.15
C LEU A 448 12.87 -6.39 -9.73
N ARG A 449 13.07 -6.18 -8.44
CA ARG A 449 13.28 -4.83 -7.89
C ARG A 449 14.74 -4.35 -7.96
N SER A 450 15.71 -5.23 -8.09
CA SER A 450 17.10 -4.81 -8.34
C SER A 450 17.38 -4.42 -9.80
N GLY A 451 16.48 -4.76 -10.73
CA GLY A 451 16.67 -4.54 -12.17
C GLY A 451 16.89 -3.06 -12.54
N VAL A 452 17.65 -2.83 -13.61
CA VAL A 452 18.09 -1.49 -14.06
C VAL A 452 16.96 -0.50 -14.37
N LYS A 453 15.76 -1.00 -14.69
CA LYS A 453 14.56 -0.18 -14.88
C LYS A 453 14.01 0.41 -13.58
N GLY A 454 14.52 -0.04 -12.45
CA GLY A 454 14.07 0.34 -11.14
C GLY A 454 14.55 1.72 -10.68
N HIS A 455 13.89 2.25 -9.66
CA HIS A 455 14.35 3.42 -8.93
C HIS A 455 15.52 3.03 -8.02
N TRP A 456 16.52 3.87 -7.89
CA TRP A 456 17.79 3.59 -7.20
C TRP A 456 17.56 3.08 -5.76
N SER A 457 16.63 3.67 -5.02
CA SER A 457 16.36 3.37 -3.61
C SER A 457 15.92 1.91 -3.44
N TYR A 458 14.80 1.50 -4.04
CA TYR A 458 14.34 0.14 -3.87
C TYR A 458 15.23 -0.90 -4.57
N ARG A 459 16.01 -0.51 -5.61
CA ARG A 459 17.02 -1.39 -6.19
C ARG A 459 18.08 -1.74 -5.15
N THR A 460 18.55 -0.75 -4.41
CA THR A 460 19.50 -0.93 -3.31
C THR A 460 18.93 -1.83 -2.22
N ILE A 461 17.68 -1.60 -1.81
CA ILE A 461 17.00 -2.45 -0.81
C ILE A 461 16.89 -3.90 -1.28
N ALA A 462 16.42 -4.14 -2.49
CA ALA A 462 16.28 -5.49 -3.04
C ALA A 462 17.63 -6.22 -3.14
N TRP A 463 18.69 -5.52 -3.51
CA TRP A 463 20.05 -6.03 -3.50
C TRP A 463 20.52 -6.39 -2.10
N LEU A 464 20.34 -5.50 -1.11
CA LEU A 464 20.68 -5.74 0.29
C LEU A 464 19.93 -6.92 0.88
N MET A 465 18.65 -7.09 0.55
CA MET A 465 17.87 -8.27 0.97
C MET A 465 18.52 -9.56 0.47
N LYS A 466 18.93 -9.61 -0.81
CA LYS A 466 19.67 -10.76 -1.37
C LYS A 466 21.01 -10.95 -0.65
N GLN A 467 21.77 -9.89 -0.40
CA GLN A 467 23.05 -9.99 0.30
C GLN A 467 22.88 -10.57 1.71
N LYS A 468 21.97 -10.02 2.52
CA LYS A 468 21.67 -10.50 3.88
C LYS A 468 21.24 -11.97 3.89
N LEU A 469 20.40 -12.37 2.93
CA LEU A 469 19.99 -13.77 2.77
C LEU A 469 21.18 -14.66 2.34
N THR A 470 22.06 -14.17 1.46
CA THR A 470 23.27 -14.90 1.03
C THR A 470 24.26 -15.08 2.17
N GLU A 471 24.48 -14.04 2.99
CA GLU A 471 25.33 -14.10 4.17
C GLU A 471 24.86 -15.17 5.15
N ARG A 472 23.56 -15.27 5.35
CA ARG A 472 22.96 -16.22 6.33
C ARG A 472 22.71 -17.62 5.75
N TYR A 473 22.29 -17.69 4.49
CA TYR A 473 21.92 -18.90 3.78
C TYR A 473 22.63 -18.97 2.41
N PRO A 474 23.97 -19.24 2.36
CA PRO A 474 24.74 -19.16 1.12
C PRO A 474 24.20 -20.01 -0.03
N ILE A 475 23.69 -21.21 0.27
CA ILE A 475 23.11 -22.12 -0.74
C ILE A 475 21.88 -21.51 -1.42
N LEU A 476 21.01 -20.88 -0.65
CA LEU A 476 19.81 -20.21 -1.17
C LEU A 476 20.19 -18.91 -1.90
N GLY A 477 21.04 -18.08 -1.28
CA GLY A 477 21.49 -16.81 -1.86
C GLY A 477 22.23 -16.94 -3.19
N ALA A 478 23.01 -18.02 -3.36
CA ALA A 478 23.69 -18.32 -4.63
C ALA A 478 22.74 -18.60 -5.81
N ARG A 479 21.47 -18.93 -5.52
CA ARG A 479 20.44 -19.18 -6.53
C ARG A 479 19.58 -17.97 -6.85
N MET A 480 19.67 -16.90 -6.05
CA MET A 480 18.90 -15.68 -6.27
C MET A 480 19.53 -14.82 -7.36
N GLN A 481 18.69 -14.42 -8.31
CA GLN A 481 19.06 -13.45 -9.33
C GLN A 481 18.85 -12.04 -8.78
N ALA A 482 19.87 -11.18 -8.91
CA ALA A 482 19.72 -9.76 -8.59
C ALA A 482 20.80 -8.96 -9.31
N THR A 483 20.48 -7.74 -9.70
CA THR A 483 21.40 -6.81 -10.37
C THR A 483 22.03 -5.87 -9.33
N PRO A 484 23.35 -5.78 -9.23
CA PRO A 484 24.02 -4.85 -8.33
C PRO A 484 23.59 -3.38 -8.58
N PRO A 485 23.53 -2.52 -7.54
CA PRO A 485 23.07 -1.13 -7.69
C PRO A 485 23.98 -0.27 -8.58
N ASP A 486 25.26 -0.60 -8.66
CA ASP A 486 26.25 0.07 -9.51
C ASP A 486 26.09 -0.23 -11.01
N VAL A 487 25.43 -1.32 -11.37
CA VAL A 487 25.02 -1.58 -12.75
C VAL A 487 23.87 -0.65 -13.10
N GLN A 488 24.15 0.36 -13.90
CA GLN A 488 23.16 1.38 -14.28
C GLN A 488 22.90 1.34 -15.78
N ASP A 489 21.64 1.60 -16.13
CA ASP A 489 21.20 1.91 -17.48
C ASP A 489 20.14 3.00 -17.36
N ALA A 490 20.57 4.24 -17.50
CA ALA A 490 19.72 5.40 -17.28
C ALA A 490 18.61 5.52 -18.33
N LEU A 491 18.77 4.94 -19.48
CA LEU A 491 17.86 5.07 -20.62
C LEU A 491 16.93 3.87 -20.81
N THR A 492 17.22 2.73 -20.17
CA THR A 492 16.33 1.56 -20.18
C THR A 492 15.16 1.76 -19.20
N ARG A 493 13.92 1.70 -19.71
CA ARG A 493 12.65 1.87 -18.96
C ARG A 493 11.59 0.83 -19.35
#